data_1e61c3fa129bf23d19194eec38669c2e
#
_entry.id   1e61c3fa129bf23d19194eec38669c2e
#
_cell.length_a   1.000
_cell.length_b   1.000
_cell.length_c   1.000
_cell.angle_alpha   90.00
_cell.angle_beta   90.00
_cell.angle_gamma   90.00
#
_symmetry.space_group_name_H-M   'P 1'
#
loop_
_entity.id
_entity.type
_entity.pdbx_description
1 polymer ?
#
loop_
_entity_poly.entity_id
_entity_poly.type
_entity_poly.pdbx_seq_one_letter_code
_entity_poly.pdbx_strand_id
1 'polypeptide(L)'
;MRRYLNKIKRSIGLRLGLLIRRMEDEIDRESLPKFANNPRNLHFQSPRRIANPDRIWIGDDVSLGPGCLLSPSRGYPGPFMQGASAVEPQEFDSEIRIGNRVSATGYLTIGAASKVEIGDDCLLASHIFISDNQHGFSNVDIPFKYQHLERIRPVRIGKGCWIGEHVVIMSGVTIGDMSIIGANSIVTRSVPERSIAFGSPARVIRRWDDDSGDWAPSDDAAN
;
A
#
# COMPACT_ATOMS: atom_id res chain seq x y z
N MET A 1 -7.31 39.53 -34.05
CA MET A 1 -7.82 38.24 -34.54
C MET A 1 -7.05 37.05 -34.02
N ARG A 2 -5.71 36.96 -34.15
CA ARG A 2 -4.88 35.81 -33.70
C ARG A 2 -4.95 35.53 -32.19
N ARG A 3 -4.94 36.54 -31.30
CA ARG A 3 -5.11 36.38 -29.84
C ARG A 3 -6.47 35.82 -29.43
N TYR A 4 -7.54 36.22 -30.12
CA TYR A 4 -8.90 35.75 -29.84
C TYR A 4 -9.07 34.28 -30.23
N LEU A 5 -8.55 33.87 -31.39
CA LEU A 5 -8.54 32.47 -31.85
C LEU A 5 -7.75 31.58 -30.93
N ASN A 6 -6.61 32.04 -30.38
CA ASN A 6 -5.83 31.28 -29.40
C ASN A 6 -6.58 31.10 -28.08
N LYS A 7 -7.35 32.09 -27.63
CA LYS A 7 -8.18 32.00 -26.43
C LYS A 7 -9.30 30.97 -26.57
N ILE A 8 -9.95 30.94 -27.76
CA ILE A 8 -10.99 29.95 -28.09
C ILE A 8 -10.38 28.54 -28.15
N LYS A 9 -9.26 28.32 -28.84
CA LYS A 9 -8.58 27.03 -28.93
C LYS A 9 -8.19 26.50 -27.55
N ARG A 10 -7.70 27.39 -26.69
CA ARG A 10 -7.34 27.02 -25.27
C ARG A 10 -8.57 26.64 -24.45
N SER A 11 -9.69 27.36 -24.63
CA SER A 11 -10.94 27.03 -23.92
C SER A 11 -11.54 25.69 -24.37
N ILE A 12 -11.51 25.41 -25.68
CA ILE A 12 -11.98 24.13 -26.24
C ILE A 12 -11.07 23.00 -25.76
N GLY A 13 -9.76 23.17 -25.81
CA GLY A 13 -8.81 22.17 -25.35
C GLY A 13 -8.97 21.84 -23.85
N LEU A 14 -9.22 22.85 -23.01
CA LEU A 14 -9.52 22.66 -21.58
C LEU A 14 -10.82 21.87 -21.36
N ARG A 15 -11.89 22.20 -22.09
CA ARG A 15 -13.18 21.50 -21.98
C ARG A 15 -13.06 20.05 -22.43
N LEU A 16 -12.35 19.81 -23.54
CA LEU A 16 -12.09 18.46 -24.04
C LEU A 16 -11.26 17.64 -23.04
N GLY A 17 -10.21 18.23 -22.47
CA GLY A 17 -9.40 17.58 -21.43
C GLY A 17 -10.20 17.20 -20.18
N LEU A 18 -11.13 18.08 -19.75
CA LEU A 18 -12.03 17.76 -18.64
C LEU A 18 -13.02 16.64 -18.98
N LEU A 19 -13.51 16.60 -20.22
CA LEU A 19 -14.40 15.53 -20.68
C LEU A 19 -13.67 14.19 -20.71
N ILE A 20 -12.46 14.15 -21.27
CA ILE A 20 -11.63 12.94 -21.31
C ILE A 20 -11.39 12.41 -19.88
N ARG A 21 -10.99 13.27 -18.95
CA ARG A 21 -10.79 12.84 -17.54
C ARG A 21 -12.06 12.26 -16.92
N ARG A 22 -13.22 12.86 -17.17
CA ARG A 22 -14.49 12.30 -16.67
C ARG A 22 -14.79 10.93 -17.25
N MET A 23 -14.51 10.72 -18.53
CA MET A 23 -14.67 9.41 -19.18
C MET A 23 -13.68 8.38 -18.60
N GLU A 24 -12.44 8.76 -18.37
CA GLU A 24 -11.44 7.91 -17.72
C GLU A 24 -11.88 7.51 -16.30
N ASP A 25 -12.35 8.47 -15.49
CA ASP A 25 -12.87 8.22 -14.15
C ASP A 25 -14.10 7.30 -14.14
N GLU A 26 -14.96 7.39 -15.17
CA GLU A 26 -16.13 6.54 -15.32
C GLU A 26 -15.73 5.11 -15.71
N ILE A 27 -14.84 4.96 -16.69
CA ILE A 27 -14.27 3.66 -17.10
C ILE A 27 -13.55 3.00 -15.92
N ASP A 28 -12.77 3.76 -15.16
CA ASP A 28 -12.08 3.26 -13.99
C ASP A 28 -13.06 2.72 -12.94
N ARG A 29 -14.17 3.42 -12.69
CA ARG A 29 -15.22 2.96 -11.75
C ARG A 29 -15.94 1.71 -12.24
N GLU A 30 -16.35 1.69 -13.50
CA GLU A 30 -17.09 0.56 -14.10
C GLU A 30 -16.25 -0.71 -14.20
N SER A 31 -14.92 -0.56 -14.35
CA SER A 31 -13.98 -1.69 -14.44
C SER A 31 -13.52 -2.24 -13.08
N LEU A 32 -14.01 -1.70 -11.95
CA LEU A 32 -13.70 -2.23 -10.64
C LEU A 32 -14.34 -3.59 -10.41
N PRO A 33 -13.61 -4.55 -9.82
CA PRO A 33 -14.20 -5.81 -9.40
C PRO A 33 -15.12 -5.60 -8.20
N LYS A 34 -15.94 -6.58 -7.90
CA LYS A 34 -16.70 -6.62 -6.65
C LYS A 34 -15.76 -6.98 -5.50
N PHE A 35 -15.56 -6.06 -4.58
CA PHE A 35 -14.80 -6.26 -3.34
C PHE A 35 -15.62 -7.02 -2.28
N ALA A 36 -14.97 -7.36 -1.16
CA ALA A 36 -15.63 -7.99 -0.01
C ALA A 36 -16.73 -7.12 0.61
N ASN A 37 -16.67 -5.81 0.39
CA ASN A 37 -17.67 -4.83 0.78
C ASN A 37 -17.98 -3.88 -0.39
N ASN A 38 -18.90 -2.93 -0.16
CA ASN A 38 -19.30 -1.93 -1.15
C ASN A 38 -18.81 -0.53 -0.70
N PRO A 39 -17.56 -0.14 -1.00
CA PRO A 39 -17.03 1.17 -0.64
C PRO A 39 -17.75 2.29 -1.38
N ARG A 40 -18.00 3.43 -0.69
CA ARG A 40 -18.53 4.65 -1.30
C ARG A 40 -17.36 5.57 -1.68
N ASN A 41 -17.51 6.29 -2.79
CA ASN A 41 -16.51 7.25 -3.29
C ASN A 41 -15.11 6.65 -3.44
N LEU A 42 -15.02 5.41 -3.93
CA LEU A 42 -13.74 4.80 -4.25
C LEU A 42 -13.22 5.35 -5.58
N HIS A 43 -12.06 5.97 -5.54
CA HIS A 43 -11.29 6.36 -6.71
C HIS A 43 -10.05 5.47 -6.81
N PHE A 44 -10.02 4.58 -7.80
CA PHE A 44 -8.93 3.63 -7.98
C PHE A 44 -8.48 3.63 -9.43
N GLN A 45 -7.40 4.34 -9.72
CA GLN A 45 -6.93 4.61 -11.07
C GLN A 45 -6.29 3.40 -11.75
N SER A 46 -6.45 3.33 -13.05
CA SER A 46 -5.71 2.40 -13.92
C SER A 46 -4.33 2.98 -14.31
N PRO A 47 -3.31 2.13 -14.64
CA PRO A 47 -3.38 0.68 -14.56
C PRO A 47 -3.35 0.18 -13.11
N ARG A 48 -4.09 -0.90 -12.84
CA ARG A 48 -4.10 -1.56 -11.52
C ARG A 48 -4.14 -3.07 -11.66
N ARG A 49 -3.68 -3.78 -10.65
CA ARG A 49 -3.77 -5.24 -10.58
C ARG A 49 -4.39 -5.64 -9.25
N ILE A 50 -5.49 -6.38 -9.31
CA ILE A 50 -6.26 -6.82 -8.15
C ILE A 50 -6.43 -8.34 -8.25
N ALA A 51 -5.93 -9.07 -7.26
CA ALA A 51 -6.16 -10.50 -7.12
C ALA A 51 -7.13 -10.75 -5.97
N ASN A 52 -8.00 -11.75 -6.09
CA ASN A 52 -8.95 -12.18 -5.06
C ASN A 52 -9.68 -11.00 -4.39
N PRO A 53 -10.42 -10.17 -5.14
CA PRO A 53 -11.05 -8.96 -4.62
C PRO A 53 -12.09 -9.22 -3.53
N ASP A 54 -12.65 -10.41 -3.46
CA ASP A 54 -13.54 -10.89 -2.39
C ASP A 54 -12.85 -11.00 -1.02
N ARG A 55 -11.52 -10.84 -0.96
CA ARG A 55 -10.69 -10.81 0.25
C ARG A 55 -10.11 -9.42 0.53
N ILE A 56 -10.64 -8.41 -0.13
CA ILE A 56 -10.19 -7.01 0.03
C ILE A 56 -11.38 -6.17 0.54
N TRP A 57 -11.22 -5.56 1.71
CA TRP A 57 -12.13 -4.57 2.28
C TRP A 57 -11.55 -3.19 2.09
N ILE A 58 -12.32 -2.30 1.51
CA ILE A 58 -11.93 -0.90 1.29
C ILE A 58 -12.97 -0.01 1.94
N GLY A 59 -12.53 0.94 2.76
CA GLY A 59 -13.38 1.93 3.38
C GLY A 59 -13.97 2.95 2.40
N ASP A 60 -14.69 3.90 2.93
CA ASP A 60 -15.27 4.99 2.17
C ASP A 60 -14.26 6.11 1.91
N ASP A 61 -14.46 6.87 0.82
CA ASP A 61 -13.67 8.05 0.45
C ASP A 61 -12.17 7.73 0.21
N VAL A 62 -11.88 6.56 -0.35
CA VAL A 62 -10.51 6.09 -0.61
C VAL A 62 -10.07 6.48 -2.01
N SER A 63 -8.82 6.97 -2.11
CA SER A 63 -8.18 7.32 -3.39
C SER A 63 -6.87 6.55 -3.57
N LEU A 64 -6.80 5.68 -4.57
CA LEU A 64 -5.61 4.92 -4.95
C LEU A 64 -5.19 5.31 -6.37
N GLY A 65 -4.00 5.89 -6.51
CA GLY A 65 -3.43 6.28 -7.79
C GLY A 65 -3.04 5.08 -8.66
N PRO A 66 -2.48 5.33 -9.85
CA PRO A 66 -2.16 4.28 -10.81
C PRO A 66 -1.01 3.37 -10.35
N GLY A 67 -0.90 2.20 -10.98
CA GLY A 67 0.18 1.25 -10.74
C GLY A 67 0.04 0.41 -9.48
N CYS A 68 -1.09 0.48 -8.77
CA CYS A 68 -1.28 -0.28 -7.54
C CYS A 68 -1.53 -1.78 -7.81
N LEU A 69 -0.95 -2.61 -6.92
CA LEU A 69 -1.16 -4.05 -6.87
C LEU A 69 -1.70 -4.44 -5.49
N LEU A 70 -2.91 -5.01 -5.43
CA LEU A 70 -3.49 -5.59 -4.21
C LEU A 70 -3.64 -7.09 -4.42
N SER A 71 -2.92 -7.90 -3.65
CA SER A 71 -2.83 -9.35 -3.86
C SER A 71 -2.90 -10.13 -2.54
N PRO A 72 -4.10 -10.30 -1.95
CA PRO A 72 -4.30 -11.33 -0.95
C PRO A 72 -4.22 -12.71 -1.61
N SER A 73 -3.29 -13.55 -1.17
CA SER A 73 -3.05 -14.87 -1.75
C SER A 73 -3.93 -15.94 -1.10
N ARG A 74 -4.48 -16.85 -1.89
CA ARG A 74 -5.18 -18.05 -1.39
C ARG A 74 -4.23 -19.20 -1.10
N GLY A 75 -3.02 -19.13 -1.64
CA GLY A 75 -2.04 -20.20 -1.45
C GLY A 75 -0.73 -19.93 -2.18
N TYR A 76 0.23 -20.79 -1.92
CA TYR A 76 1.52 -20.83 -2.59
C TYR A 76 1.86 -22.30 -2.92
N PRO A 77 2.38 -22.63 -4.10
CA PRO A 77 2.73 -21.73 -5.21
C PRO A 77 1.49 -21.11 -5.87
N GLY A 78 1.65 -19.92 -6.48
CA GLY A 78 0.58 -19.29 -7.23
C GLY A 78 0.30 -20.01 -8.57
N PRO A 79 -0.89 -19.83 -9.17
CA PRO A 79 -1.35 -20.60 -10.34
C PRO A 79 -0.50 -20.39 -11.61
N PHE A 80 0.27 -19.32 -11.68
CA PHE A 80 1.13 -19.00 -12.84
C PHE A 80 2.62 -19.28 -12.59
N MET A 81 2.96 -19.88 -11.45
CA MET A 81 4.34 -20.18 -11.12
C MET A 81 4.84 -21.37 -11.95
N GLN A 82 5.91 -21.14 -12.72
CA GLN A 82 6.59 -22.22 -13.45
C GLN A 82 7.31 -23.14 -12.47
N GLY A 83 7.10 -24.46 -12.62
CA GLY A 83 7.65 -25.46 -11.71
C GLY A 83 6.88 -25.58 -10.38
N ALA A 84 5.64 -25.13 -10.33
CA ALA A 84 4.79 -25.20 -9.14
C ALA A 84 4.65 -26.63 -8.56
N SER A 85 4.67 -27.67 -9.41
CA SER A 85 4.60 -29.09 -9.01
C SER A 85 5.75 -29.56 -8.12
N ALA A 86 6.83 -28.79 -8.03
CA ALA A 86 7.96 -29.09 -7.14
C ALA A 86 7.79 -28.54 -5.72
N VAL A 87 6.67 -27.85 -5.44
CA VAL A 87 6.39 -27.22 -4.16
C VAL A 87 5.13 -27.83 -3.56
N GLU A 88 5.22 -28.26 -2.31
CA GLU A 88 4.04 -28.65 -1.52
C GLU A 88 3.10 -27.46 -1.38
N PRO A 89 1.82 -27.58 -1.73
CA PRO A 89 0.88 -26.46 -1.66
C PRO A 89 0.68 -25.95 -0.21
N GLN A 90 0.68 -24.64 -0.06
CA GLN A 90 0.23 -23.96 1.16
C GLN A 90 -1.10 -23.25 0.87
N GLU A 91 -2.04 -23.30 1.80
CA GLU A 91 -3.30 -22.56 1.75
C GLU A 91 -3.31 -21.42 2.74
N PHE A 92 -3.90 -20.28 2.35
CA PHE A 92 -3.94 -19.08 3.18
C PHE A 92 -5.36 -18.53 3.27
N ASP A 93 -5.73 -18.12 4.48
CA ASP A 93 -6.90 -17.29 4.74
C ASP A 93 -6.46 -15.82 4.86
N SER A 94 -6.03 -15.26 3.74
CA SER A 94 -5.47 -13.92 3.68
C SER A 94 -6.52 -12.85 3.46
N GLU A 95 -6.26 -11.64 3.96
CA GLU A 95 -7.09 -10.47 3.73
C GLU A 95 -6.27 -9.16 3.65
N ILE A 96 -6.82 -8.20 2.91
CA ILE A 96 -6.35 -6.81 2.90
C ILE A 96 -7.50 -5.92 3.36
N ARG A 97 -7.23 -5.04 4.34
CA ARG A 97 -8.16 -4.04 4.83
C ARG A 97 -7.58 -2.64 4.70
N ILE A 98 -8.29 -1.78 4.00
CA ILE A 98 -7.95 -0.36 3.84
C ILE A 98 -9.07 0.44 4.49
N GLY A 99 -8.72 1.31 5.43
CA GLY A 99 -9.66 2.15 6.17
C GLY A 99 -10.28 3.26 5.33
N ASN A 100 -11.05 4.12 5.99
CA ASN A 100 -11.71 5.25 5.33
C ASN A 100 -10.73 6.40 5.06
N ARG A 101 -10.97 7.21 4.04
CA ARG A 101 -10.22 8.42 3.69
C ARG A 101 -8.71 8.19 3.54
N VAL A 102 -8.34 6.98 3.12
CA VAL A 102 -6.96 6.65 2.79
C VAL A 102 -6.63 7.18 1.39
N SER A 103 -5.48 7.84 1.27
CA SER A 103 -4.97 8.32 -0.01
C SER A 103 -3.61 7.71 -0.31
N ALA A 104 -3.45 7.12 -1.49
CA ALA A 104 -2.17 6.66 -2.02
C ALA A 104 -1.91 7.30 -3.38
N THR A 105 -0.73 7.90 -3.55
CA THR A 105 -0.36 8.59 -4.81
C THR A 105 -0.27 7.62 -6.00
N GLY A 106 0.15 6.37 -5.75
CA GLY A 106 0.21 5.31 -6.75
C GLY A 106 1.32 4.30 -6.48
N TYR A 107 1.42 3.27 -7.32
CA TYR A 107 2.43 2.21 -7.19
C TYR A 107 2.50 1.58 -5.79
N LEU A 108 1.35 1.47 -5.12
CA LEU A 108 1.21 0.78 -3.85
C LEU A 108 1.09 -0.72 -4.12
N THR A 109 2.05 -1.50 -3.63
CA THR A 109 2.03 -2.96 -3.70
C THR A 109 1.74 -3.55 -2.33
N ILE A 110 0.67 -4.32 -2.22
CA ILE A 110 0.31 -5.06 -1.00
C ILE A 110 0.19 -6.54 -1.34
N GLY A 111 1.08 -7.35 -0.74
CA GLY A 111 1.00 -8.81 -0.76
C GLY A 111 0.60 -9.34 0.61
N ALA A 112 -0.45 -10.16 0.67
CA ALA A 112 -0.88 -10.77 1.93
C ALA A 112 -1.01 -12.29 1.80
N ALA A 113 -0.46 -13.01 2.76
CA ALA A 113 -0.69 -14.44 3.02
C ALA A 113 -1.47 -14.67 4.32
N SER A 114 -1.58 -13.63 5.16
CA SER A 114 -2.39 -13.57 6.36
C SER A 114 -3.22 -12.28 6.35
N LYS A 115 -2.67 -11.17 6.84
CA LYS A 115 -3.41 -9.92 6.96
C LYS A 115 -2.54 -8.68 6.79
N VAL A 116 -2.98 -7.75 5.93
CA VAL A 116 -2.46 -6.39 5.89
C VAL A 116 -3.59 -5.41 6.17
N GLU A 117 -3.40 -4.55 7.15
CA GLU A 117 -4.39 -3.56 7.58
C GLU A 117 -3.80 -2.14 7.55
N ILE A 118 -4.52 -1.22 6.91
CA ILE A 118 -4.22 0.21 6.88
C ILE A 118 -5.39 0.94 7.53
N GLY A 119 -5.13 1.70 8.58
CA GLY A 119 -6.13 2.47 9.31
C GLY A 119 -6.68 3.66 8.53
N ASP A 120 -7.68 4.32 9.10
CA ASP A 120 -8.33 5.50 8.53
C ASP A 120 -7.35 6.67 8.40
N ASP A 121 -7.62 7.59 7.48
CA ASP A 121 -6.93 8.89 7.33
C ASP A 121 -5.43 8.79 7.02
N CYS A 122 -4.97 7.66 6.46
CA CYS A 122 -3.57 7.48 6.10
C CYS A 122 -3.24 8.16 4.76
N LEU A 123 -2.06 8.79 4.73
CA LEU A 123 -1.44 9.33 3.53
C LEU A 123 -0.26 8.47 3.12
N LEU A 124 -0.34 7.85 1.95
CA LEU A 124 0.72 7.04 1.38
C LEU A 124 1.26 7.73 0.11
N ALA A 125 2.56 7.93 0.06
CA ALA A 125 3.22 8.41 -1.16
C ALA A 125 3.28 7.31 -2.22
N SER A 126 4.21 7.38 -3.17
CA SER A 126 4.32 6.38 -4.24
C SER A 126 5.37 5.30 -3.94
N HIS A 127 5.28 4.18 -4.70
CA HIS A 127 6.26 3.09 -4.67
C HIS A 127 6.42 2.45 -3.29
N ILE A 128 5.32 2.24 -2.60
CA ILE A 128 5.30 1.59 -1.29
C ILE A 128 5.09 0.09 -1.47
N PHE A 129 5.90 -0.70 -0.78
CA PHE A 129 5.78 -2.15 -0.74
C PHE A 129 5.44 -2.61 0.68
N ILE A 130 4.36 -3.39 0.81
CA ILE A 130 3.90 -3.96 2.08
C ILE A 130 3.70 -5.46 1.88
N SER A 131 4.36 -6.27 2.71
CA SER A 131 4.15 -7.73 2.69
C SER A 131 4.15 -8.29 4.10
N ASP A 132 3.20 -9.17 4.38
CA ASP A 132 3.08 -9.91 5.64
C ASP A 132 3.79 -11.27 5.60
N ASN A 133 4.55 -11.53 4.56
CA ASN A 133 5.23 -12.80 4.33
C ASN A 133 6.55 -12.60 3.57
N GLN A 134 7.33 -13.65 3.46
CA GLN A 134 8.53 -13.74 2.63
C GLN A 134 8.72 -15.17 2.13
N HIS A 135 9.51 -15.35 1.07
CA HIS A 135 9.94 -16.70 0.66
C HIS A 135 10.84 -17.32 1.73
N GLY A 136 10.71 -18.63 1.92
CA GLY A 136 11.61 -19.41 2.77
C GLY A 136 13.03 -19.40 2.21
N PHE A 137 13.99 -19.43 3.12
CA PHE A 137 15.42 -19.44 2.80
C PHE A 137 16.22 -20.37 3.77
N SER A 138 15.54 -21.30 4.39
CA SER A 138 16.11 -22.22 5.37
C SER A 138 16.96 -23.33 4.73
N ASN A 139 16.79 -23.58 3.41
CA ASN A 139 17.54 -24.59 2.69
C ASN A 139 18.22 -23.98 1.47
N VAL A 140 19.56 -24.00 1.43
CA VAL A 140 20.36 -23.45 0.33
C VAL A 140 20.47 -24.37 -0.89
N ASP A 141 20.12 -25.65 -0.75
CA ASP A 141 20.16 -26.64 -1.83
C ASP A 141 18.87 -26.64 -2.68
N ILE A 142 17.82 -25.92 -2.19
CA ILE A 142 16.54 -25.78 -2.88
C ILE A 142 16.40 -24.33 -3.34
N PRO A 143 16.17 -24.04 -4.64
CA PRO A 143 15.91 -22.69 -5.10
C PRO A 143 14.77 -22.02 -4.29
N PHE A 144 14.97 -20.78 -3.83
CA PHE A 144 14.07 -20.11 -2.88
C PHE A 144 12.61 -20.05 -3.34
N LYS A 145 12.39 -19.96 -4.66
CA LYS A 145 11.03 -19.98 -5.23
C LYS A 145 10.29 -21.31 -5.03
N TYR A 146 10.99 -22.39 -4.69
CA TYR A 146 10.40 -23.70 -4.41
C TYR A 146 10.29 -24.01 -2.92
N GLN A 147 10.69 -23.08 -2.06
CA GLN A 147 10.46 -23.18 -0.62
C GLN A 147 9.14 -22.51 -0.25
N HIS A 148 8.52 -22.95 0.83
CA HIS A 148 7.30 -22.38 1.33
C HIS A 148 7.43 -20.89 1.66
N LEU A 149 6.32 -20.16 1.68
CA LEU A 149 6.30 -18.85 2.29
C LEU A 149 6.48 -19.00 3.80
N GLU A 150 7.30 -18.15 4.37
CA GLU A 150 7.67 -18.17 5.79
C GLU A 150 7.41 -16.79 6.43
N ARG A 151 7.56 -16.73 7.76
CA ARG A 151 7.37 -15.51 8.56
C ARG A 151 6.07 -14.80 8.21
N ILE A 152 5.01 -15.57 8.04
CA ILE A 152 3.67 -15.04 7.77
C ILE A 152 3.15 -14.41 9.04
N ARG A 153 3.21 -13.07 9.13
CA ARG A 153 2.80 -12.29 10.30
C ARG A 153 2.06 -11.04 9.85
N PRO A 154 0.89 -10.73 10.41
CA PRO A 154 0.12 -9.57 10.03
C PRO A 154 0.93 -8.28 10.05
N VAL A 155 0.65 -7.40 9.10
CA VAL A 155 1.16 -6.02 9.06
C VAL A 155 0.01 -5.07 9.36
N ARG A 156 0.25 -4.11 10.26
CA ARG A 156 -0.73 -3.10 10.61
C ARG A 156 -0.11 -1.70 10.49
N ILE A 157 -0.81 -0.81 9.80
CA ILE A 157 -0.56 0.62 9.81
C ILE A 157 -1.73 1.27 10.54
N GLY A 158 -1.45 2.00 11.60
CA GLY A 158 -2.44 2.70 12.41
C GLY A 158 -3.13 3.84 11.67
N LYS A 159 -3.99 4.57 12.35
CA LYS A 159 -4.74 5.71 11.79
C LYS A 159 -3.85 6.94 11.64
N GLY A 160 -4.14 7.78 10.63
CA GLY A 160 -3.50 9.07 10.45
C GLY A 160 -2.00 8.99 10.16
N CYS A 161 -1.48 7.85 9.72
CA CYS A 161 -0.08 7.68 9.40
C CYS A 161 0.28 8.33 8.07
N TRP A 162 1.50 8.86 8.00
CA TRP A 162 2.11 9.30 6.76
C TRP A 162 3.26 8.37 6.39
N ILE A 163 3.15 7.70 5.23
CA ILE A 163 4.17 6.80 4.69
C ILE A 163 4.80 7.47 3.47
N GLY A 164 6.10 7.71 3.56
CA GLY A 164 6.88 8.39 2.53
C GLY A 164 7.12 7.54 1.28
N GLU A 165 7.73 8.17 0.28
CA GLU A 165 8.10 7.53 -1.00
C GLU A 165 9.06 6.34 -0.81
N HIS A 166 8.90 5.29 -1.62
CA HIS A 166 9.80 4.14 -1.65
C HIS A 166 9.97 3.43 -0.31
N VAL A 167 8.94 3.43 0.53
CA VAL A 167 8.96 2.73 1.81
C VAL A 167 8.66 1.25 1.62
N VAL A 168 9.44 0.39 2.30
CA VAL A 168 9.20 -1.04 2.39
C VAL A 168 8.81 -1.38 3.81
N ILE A 169 7.65 -2.05 3.99
CA ILE A 169 7.15 -2.51 5.29
C ILE A 169 7.14 -4.03 5.30
N MET A 170 7.92 -4.59 6.22
CA MET A 170 8.16 -6.02 6.32
C MET A 170 7.13 -6.72 7.21
N SER A 171 7.05 -8.04 7.05
CA SER A 171 6.19 -8.94 7.80
C SER A 171 6.27 -8.74 9.32
N GLY A 172 5.11 -8.71 9.98
CA GLY A 172 4.97 -8.60 11.44
C GLY A 172 5.14 -7.19 12.00
N VAL A 173 5.27 -6.18 11.13
CA VAL A 173 5.42 -4.78 11.55
C VAL A 173 4.05 -4.18 11.90
N THR A 174 4.01 -3.49 13.04
CA THR A 174 2.94 -2.57 13.41
C THR A 174 3.49 -1.14 13.43
N ILE A 175 2.89 -0.24 12.66
CA ILE A 175 3.13 1.20 12.75
C ILE A 175 1.97 1.80 13.55
N GLY A 176 2.27 2.41 14.69
CA GLY A 176 1.28 3.02 15.58
C GLY A 176 0.62 4.25 14.97
N ASP A 177 -0.50 4.65 15.52
CA ASP A 177 -1.32 5.78 15.04
C ASP A 177 -0.50 7.09 14.98
N MET A 178 -0.82 7.97 14.03
CA MET A 178 -0.23 9.30 13.87
C MET A 178 1.30 9.29 13.69
N SER A 179 1.85 8.20 13.15
CA SER A 179 3.30 8.06 12.91
C SER A 179 3.68 8.41 11.48
N ILE A 180 4.93 8.82 11.31
CA ILE A 180 5.53 9.20 10.03
C ILE A 180 6.67 8.25 9.71
N ILE A 181 6.66 7.66 8.51
CA ILE A 181 7.78 6.90 7.97
C ILE A 181 8.41 7.71 6.84
N GLY A 182 9.66 8.12 7.04
CA GLY A 182 10.40 8.90 6.05
C GLY A 182 10.68 8.11 4.77
N ALA A 183 10.83 8.82 3.67
CA ALA A 183 11.08 8.23 2.36
C ALA A 183 12.33 7.33 2.32
N ASN A 184 12.34 6.31 1.44
CA ASN A 184 13.41 5.34 1.28
C ASN A 184 13.72 4.51 2.54
N SER A 185 12.75 4.33 3.43
CA SER A 185 12.91 3.55 4.65
C SER A 185 12.53 2.10 4.46
N ILE A 186 13.25 1.20 5.15
CA ILE A 186 12.90 -0.22 5.28
C ILE A 186 12.50 -0.49 6.72
N VAL A 187 11.20 -0.67 6.95
CA VAL A 187 10.63 -0.88 8.27
C VAL A 187 10.66 -2.37 8.60
N THR A 188 11.60 -2.78 9.44
CA THR A 188 11.81 -4.18 9.86
C THR A 188 11.37 -4.46 11.28
N ARG A 189 10.99 -3.43 12.05
CA ARG A 189 10.51 -3.49 13.43
C ARG A 189 9.32 -2.56 13.59
N SER A 190 8.45 -2.86 14.54
CA SER A 190 7.29 -2.01 14.84
C SER A 190 7.72 -0.62 15.30
N VAL A 191 6.93 0.37 14.89
CA VAL A 191 7.11 1.79 15.22
C VAL A 191 5.99 2.19 16.18
N PRO A 192 6.30 2.76 17.36
CA PRO A 192 5.28 3.23 18.29
C PRO A 192 4.40 4.33 17.66
N GLU A 193 3.25 4.55 18.24
CA GLU A 193 2.40 5.69 17.88
C GLU A 193 3.13 7.03 18.05
N ARG A 194 2.69 8.05 17.31
CA ARG A 194 3.23 9.41 17.38
C ARG A 194 4.75 9.46 17.29
N SER A 195 5.30 8.70 16.34
CA SER A 195 6.75 8.59 16.12
C SER A 195 7.11 8.93 14.69
N ILE A 196 8.30 9.50 14.51
CA ILE A 196 8.93 9.64 13.20
C ILE A 196 10.05 8.60 13.11
N ALA A 197 9.94 7.69 12.14
CA ALA A 197 10.96 6.69 11.87
C ALA A 197 11.49 6.85 10.43
N PHE A 198 12.78 6.57 10.26
CA PHE A 198 13.44 6.76 8.97
C PHE A 198 14.72 5.91 8.88
N GLY A 199 15.12 5.54 7.66
CA GLY A 199 16.36 4.82 7.35
C GLY A 199 16.17 3.37 6.91
N SER A 200 17.31 2.70 6.64
CA SER A 200 17.38 1.31 6.21
C SER A 200 18.45 0.55 7.01
N PRO A 201 18.05 -0.20 8.03
CA PRO A 201 16.71 -0.37 8.58
C PRO A 201 16.20 0.90 9.29
N ALA A 202 14.87 1.13 9.25
CA ALA A 202 14.25 2.28 9.89
C ALA A 202 14.43 2.26 11.41
N ARG A 203 14.69 3.45 11.96
CA ARG A 203 14.79 3.70 13.41
C ARG A 203 13.90 4.88 13.77
N VAL A 204 13.32 4.85 14.97
CA VAL A 204 12.59 5.99 15.52
C VAL A 204 13.60 7.09 15.84
N ILE A 205 13.44 8.24 15.19
CA ILE A 205 14.34 9.39 15.37
C ILE A 205 13.71 10.50 16.21
N ARG A 206 12.36 10.57 16.25
CA ARG A 206 11.61 11.52 17.04
C ARG A 206 10.34 10.89 17.59
N ARG A 207 9.85 11.42 18.70
CA ARG A 207 8.54 11.14 19.27
C ARG A 207 7.82 12.44 19.57
N TRP A 208 6.50 12.41 19.48
CA TRP A 208 5.69 13.55 19.89
C TRP A 208 5.77 13.69 21.40
N ASP A 209 6.04 14.90 21.85
CA ASP A 209 6.05 15.29 23.26
C ASP A 209 4.81 16.15 23.53
N ASP A 210 3.91 15.63 24.34
CA ASP A 210 2.64 16.31 24.67
C ASP A 210 2.87 17.57 25.54
N ASP A 211 3.95 17.63 26.31
CA ASP A 211 4.26 18.77 27.19
C ASP A 211 4.76 19.97 26.38
N SER A 212 5.60 19.75 25.41
CA SER A 212 6.13 20.82 24.52
C SER A 212 5.22 21.09 23.32
N GLY A 213 4.36 20.13 22.94
CA GLY A 213 3.55 20.19 21.72
C GLY A 213 4.38 20.12 20.45
N ASP A 214 5.53 19.43 20.45
CA ASP A 214 6.45 19.32 19.31
C ASP A 214 7.14 17.94 19.26
N TRP A 215 7.88 17.69 18.20
CA TRP A 215 8.64 16.47 17.97
C TRP A 215 9.99 16.50 18.68
N ALA A 216 10.13 15.78 19.78
CA ALA A 216 11.39 15.62 20.53
C ALA A 216 12.28 14.50 19.91
N PRO A 217 13.62 14.62 20.00
CA PRO A 217 14.54 13.53 19.65
C PRO A 217 14.22 12.26 20.43
N SER A 218 14.37 11.09 19.78
CA SER A 218 14.21 9.79 20.43
C SER A 218 15.56 9.19 20.81
N ASP A 219 15.67 8.60 22.00
CA ASP A 219 16.87 7.88 22.43
C ASP A 219 17.20 6.66 21.54
N ASP A 220 16.21 6.14 20.82
CA ASP A 220 16.41 5.05 19.85
C ASP A 220 17.23 5.47 18.60
N ALA A 221 17.48 6.77 18.42
CA ALA A 221 18.25 7.31 17.29
C ALA A 221 19.77 7.09 17.42
N ALA A 222 20.26 6.75 18.62
CA ALA A 222 21.69 6.64 18.94
C ALA A 222 22.26 5.21 18.81
N ASN A 223 21.43 4.20 18.45
CA ASN A 223 21.86 2.79 18.36
C ASN A 223 21.61 2.18 16.96
#